data_1c9d2620fed5666a0cfeec580dc88644
#
_entry.id   1c9d2620fed5666a0cfeec580dc88644
#
_cell.length_a   1.000
_cell.length_b   1.000
_cell.length_c   1.000
_cell.angle_alpha   90.00
_cell.angle_beta   90.00
_cell.angle_gamma   90.00
#
_symmetry.space_group_name_H-M   'P 1'
#
loop_
_entity.id
_entity.type
_entity.pdbx_description
1 polymer ?
#
loop_
_entity_poly.entity_id
_entity_poly.type
_entity_poly.pdbx_seq_one_letter_code
_entity_poly.pdbx_strand_id
1 'polypeptide(L)'
;VLLCILPAGMSRSAWIGAIVSSVIVLFWQNNWIKYWYLKRKLSVLCLVVGVVGIAVGSYLMFNLKKDSAYGRLFIWKNTVCAIWKKPVFGYGSCMFPVAYAQEQTDRFRSGKYTATEERVAGNPEYAFNEYLQILVEGGCLLLFGVVVIVAYALSGGIKRRDYGLCGGLISLLIFAFSSYPFQYPAFCVVAVIIVASLSTKRTIGVGNNVYGHCVLVFLVAASIFLLFLQDAPKG
;
A
#
# COMPACT_ATOMS: atom_id res chain seq x y z
N VAL A 1 12.20 -14.57 -14.90
CA VAL A 1 10.80 -15.05 -14.89
C VAL A 1 9.89 -14.01 -14.29
N LEU A 2 10.09 -13.51 -13.05
CA LEU A 2 9.22 -12.52 -12.41
C LEU A 2 9.07 -11.22 -13.22
N LEU A 3 10.15 -10.69 -13.79
CA LEU A 3 10.11 -9.50 -14.65
C LEU A 3 9.30 -9.69 -15.94
N CYS A 4 9.15 -10.94 -16.43
CA CYS A 4 8.36 -11.25 -17.59
C CYS A 4 6.85 -11.37 -17.29
N ILE A 5 6.49 -11.69 -16.04
CA ILE A 5 5.10 -11.86 -15.59
C ILE A 5 4.49 -10.52 -15.17
N LEU A 6 5.27 -9.59 -14.65
CA LEU A 6 4.82 -8.26 -14.23
C LEU A 6 4.04 -7.49 -15.33
N PRO A 7 4.43 -7.51 -16.62
CA PRO A 7 3.66 -6.86 -17.69
C PRO A 7 2.25 -7.42 -17.84
N ALA A 8 2.08 -8.74 -17.68
CA ALA A 8 0.79 -9.40 -17.86
C ALA A 8 -0.25 -8.95 -16.82
N GLY A 9 0.19 -8.54 -15.64
CA GLY A 9 -0.69 -8.03 -14.57
C GLY A 9 -1.24 -6.62 -14.80
N MET A 10 -0.77 -5.89 -15.81
CA MET A 10 -1.18 -4.51 -16.18
C MET A 10 -1.30 -3.51 -14.98
N SER A 11 -0.74 -3.83 -13.82
CA SER A 11 -0.81 -3.01 -12.62
C SER A 11 0.35 -2.01 -12.59
N ARG A 12 0.07 -0.75 -12.90
CA ARG A 12 1.06 0.36 -12.88
C ARG A 12 1.71 0.55 -11.52
N SER A 13 0.91 0.46 -10.47
CA SER A 13 1.39 0.60 -9.09
C SER A 13 2.32 -0.52 -8.66
N ALA A 14 2.09 -1.76 -9.13
CA ALA A 14 3.00 -2.87 -8.88
C ALA A 14 4.38 -2.66 -9.54
N TRP A 15 4.41 -2.12 -10.76
CA TRP A 15 5.66 -1.75 -11.44
C TRP A 15 6.45 -0.69 -10.68
N ILE A 16 5.77 0.39 -10.28
CA ILE A 16 6.40 1.46 -9.51
C ILE A 16 6.93 0.89 -8.19
N GLY A 17 6.13 0.09 -7.49
CA GLY A 17 6.53 -0.56 -6.25
C GLY A 17 7.79 -1.44 -6.43
N ALA A 18 7.81 -2.29 -7.46
CA ALA A 18 8.94 -3.17 -7.75
C ALA A 18 10.22 -2.38 -8.11
N ILE A 19 10.11 -1.36 -8.96
CA ILE A 19 11.26 -0.55 -9.37
C ILE A 19 11.82 0.23 -8.18
N VAL A 20 10.97 0.97 -7.46
CA VAL A 20 11.42 1.82 -6.34
C VAL A 20 12.01 0.97 -5.22
N SER A 21 11.36 -0.14 -4.85
CA SER A 21 11.89 -1.03 -3.82
C SER A 21 13.22 -1.68 -4.23
N SER A 22 13.36 -2.08 -5.49
CA SER A 22 14.62 -2.63 -6.01
C SER A 22 15.77 -1.62 -5.94
N VAL A 23 15.50 -0.36 -6.31
CA VAL A 23 16.48 0.73 -6.19
C VAL A 23 16.89 0.95 -4.74
N ILE A 24 15.94 0.97 -3.80
CA ILE A 24 16.21 1.13 -2.36
C ILE A 24 17.07 -0.02 -1.84
N VAL A 25 16.74 -1.26 -2.20
CA VAL A 25 17.50 -2.46 -1.79
C VAL A 25 18.94 -2.42 -2.33
N LEU A 26 19.11 -2.09 -3.61
CA LEU A 26 20.44 -1.96 -4.21
C LEU A 26 21.26 -0.86 -3.54
N PHE A 27 20.59 0.25 -3.19
CA PHE A 27 21.23 1.35 -2.46
C PHE A 27 21.72 0.90 -1.07
N TRP A 28 20.95 0.10 -0.36
CA TRP A 28 21.31 -0.42 0.97
C TRP A 28 22.40 -1.51 0.91
N GLN A 29 22.36 -2.40 -0.10
CA GLN A 29 23.32 -3.51 -0.21
C GLN A 29 24.73 -3.08 -0.57
N ASN A 30 24.88 -2.07 -1.42
CA ASN A 30 26.16 -1.83 -2.13
C ASN A 30 27.00 -0.67 -1.57
N ASN A 31 26.74 -0.12 -0.39
CA ASN A 31 27.45 1.09 0.06
C ASN A 31 27.60 2.15 -1.07
N TRP A 32 26.59 2.29 -1.90
CA TRP A 32 26.59 3.15 -3.08
C TRP A 32 26.95 4.60 -2.77
N ILE A 33 26.85 5.01 -1.50
CA ILE A 33 27.33 6.32 -1.02
C ILE A 33 28.78 6.53 -1.41
N LYS A 34 29.63 5.48 -1.32
CA LYS A 34 31.04 5.54 -1.69
C LYS A 34 31.25 5.61 -3.22
N TYR A 35 30.40 4.90 -3.98
CA TYR A 35 30.41 4.91 -5.45
C TYR A 35 29.82 6.23 -6.00
N TRP A 36 28.82 6.78 -5.34
CA TRP A 36 28.21 8.08 -5.69
C TRP A 36 29.21 9.22 -5.63
N TYR A 37 30.10 9.18 -4.66
CA TYR A 37 31.18 10.19 -4.53
C TYR A 37 32.20 10.08 -5.66
N LEU A 38 32.51 8.87 -6.13
CA LEU A 38 33.52 8.62 -7.17
C LEU A 38 33.02 8.91 -8.61
N LYS A 39 31.71 8.74 -8.88
CA LYS A 39 31.10 8.96 -10.21
C LYS A 39 29.86 9.87 -10.15
N ARG A 40 29.96 10.97 -9.42
CA ARG A 40 28.88 11.91 -9.16
C ARG A 40 28.08 12.32 -10.42
N LYS A 41 28.77 12.59 -11.54
CA LYS A 41 28.13 13.02 -12.81
C LYS A 41 27.23 11.91 -13.40
N LEU A 42 27.69 10.66 -13.40
CA LEU A 42 26.93 9.55 -13.95
C LEU A 42 25.71 9.20 -13.09
N SER A 43 25.87 9.25 -11.77
CA SER A 43 24.79 8.98 -10.82
C SER A 43 23.68 10.05 -10.89
N VAL A 44 24.05 11.32 -11.00
CA VAL A 44 23.11 12.43 -11.23
C VAL A 44 22.41 12.27 -12.56
N LEU A 45 23.11 11.90 -13.63
CA LEU A 45 22.51 11.65 -14.94
C LEU A 45 21.49 10.52 -14.88
N CYS A 46 21.82 9.36 -14.26
CA CYS A 46 20.89 8.25 -14.09
C CYS A 46 19.65 8.64 -13.27
N LEU A 47 19.82 9.45 -12.22
CA LEU A 47 18.72 9.94 -11.41
C LEU A 47 17.80 10.88 -12.23
N VAL A 48 18.39 11.81 -12.98
CA VAL A 48 17.63 12.73 -13.84
C VAL A 48 16.88 11.97 -14.92
N VAL A 49 17.53 11.03 -15.61
CA VAL A 49 16.89 10.18 -16.64
C VAL A 49 15.76 9.34 -16.03
N GLY A 50 15.96 8.79 -14.83
CA GLY A 50 14.92 8.06 -14.10
C GLY A 50 13.72 8.93 -13.75
N VAL A 51 13.95 10.12 -13.20
CA VAL A 51 12.89 11.08 -12.85
C VAL A 51 12.13 11.55 -14.09
N VAL A 52 12.85 11.91 -15.16
CA VAL A 52 12.24 12.31 -16.44
C VAL A 52 11.44 11.15 -17.04
N GLY A 53 11.98 9.94 -17.03
CA GLY A 53 11.27 8.74 -17.51
C GLY A 53 9.98 8.47 -16.74
N ILE A 54 10.00 8.60 -15.40
CA ILE A 54 8.81 8.48 -14.56
C ILE A 54 7.80 9.59 -14.86
N ALA A 55 8.26 10.83 -15.00
CA ALA A 55 7.40 11.99 -15.30
C ALA A 55 6.71 11.85 -16.67
N VAL A 56 7.47 11.51 -17.70
CA VAL A 56 6.94 11.29 -19.07
C VAL A 56 6.01 10.09 -19.09
N GLY A 57 6.40 8.97 -18.47
CA GLY A 57 5.55 7.79 -18.37
C GLY A 57 4.24 8.07 -17.64
N SER A 58 4.28 8.82 -16.54
CA SER A 58 3.09 9.23 -15.79
C SER A 58 2.19 10.15 -16.60
N TYR A 59 2.76 11.10 -17.35
CA TYR A 59 2.01 12.00 -18.23
C TYR A 59 1.32 11.26 -19.37
N LEU A 60 2.02 10.38 -20.07
CA LEU A 60 1.45 9.56 -21.14
C LEU A 60 0.33 8.65 -20.62
N MET A 61 0.56 8.02 -19.48
CA MET A 61 -0.41 7.15 -18.82
C MET A 61 -1.66 7.91 -18.32
N PHE A 62 -1.50 9.13 -17.84
CA PHE A 62 -2.61 9.99 -17.44
C PHE A 62 -3.49 10.32 -18.67
N ASN A 63 -2.87 10.67 -19.78
CA ASN A 63 -3.61 11.00 -21.02
C ASN A 63 -4.36 9.81 -21.63
N LEU A 64 -3.83 8.60 -21.50
CA LEU A 64 -4.46 7.38 -22.02
C LEU A 64 -5.69 6.92 -21.21
N LYS A 65 -5.78 7.25 -19.91
CA LYS A 65 -6.88 6.80 -19.03
C LYS A 65 -7.33 7.92 -18.07
N LYS A 66 -7.65 9.09 -18.62
CA LYS A 66 -8.06 10.28 -17.84
C LYS A 66 -9.23 9.99 -16.90
N ASP A 67 -10.26 9.34 -17.39
CA ASP A 67 -11.47 9.06 -16.59
C ASP A 67 -11.18 8.17 -15.39
N SER A 68 -10.30 7.16 -15.54
CA SER A 68 -9.87 6.33 -14.39
C SER A 68 -9.06 7.11 -13.36
N ALA A 69 -8.27 8.11 -13.77
CA ALA A 69 -7.52 8.96 -12.85
C ALA A 69 -8.47 9.94 -12.13
N TYR A 70 -9.37 10.59 -12.86
CA TYR A 70 -10.39 11.48 -12.28
C TYR A 70 -11.33 10.73 -11.33
N GLY A 71 -11.73 9.49 -11.68
CA GLY A 71 -12.53 8.65 -10.82
C GLY A 71 -11.86 8.38 -9.48
N ARG A 72 -10.57 8.03 -9.47
CA ARG A 72 -9.81 7.83 -8.21
C ARG A 72 -9.69 9.12 -7.40
N LEU A 73 -9.41 10.25 -8.03
CA LEU A 73 -9.34 11.54 -7.34
C LEU A 73 -10.68 11.90 -6.71
N PHE A 74 -11.79 11.64 -7.41
CA PHE A 74 -13.14 11.87 -6.88
C PHE A 74 -13.45 10.94 -5.70
N ILE A 75 -13.05 9.65 -5.79
CA ILE A 75 -13.18 8.70 -4.69
C ILE A 75 -12.37 9.20 -3.48
N TRP A 76 -11.11 9.58 -3.65
CA TRP A 76 -10.27 10.06 -2.56
C TRP A 76 -10.82 11.34 -1.93
N LYS A 77 -11.34 12.27 -2.73
CA LYS A 77 -11.96 13.52 -2.24
C LYS A 77 -13.14 13.24 -1.32
N ASN A 78 -14.06 12.36 -1.69
CA ASN A 78 -15.20 11.96 -0.86
C ASN A 78 -14.73 11.17 0.37
N THR A 79 -13.77 10.26 0.20
CA THR A 79 -13.19 9.47 1.30
C THR A 79 -12.58 10.37 2.37
N VAL A 80 -11.83 11.40 1.99
CA VAL A 80 -11.24 12.37 2.93
C VAL A 80 -12.35 13.12 3.68
N CYS A 81 -13.45 13.49 3.02
CA CYS A 81 -14.59 14.12 3.71
C CYS A 81 -15.21 13.17 4.76
N ALA A 82 -15.34 11.88 4.43
CA ALA A 82 -15.81 10.87 5.38
C ALA A 82 -14.88 10.74 6.59
N ILE A 83 -13.56 10.69 6.37
CA ILE A 83 -12.55 10.62 7.45
C ILE A 83 -12.72 11.78 8.43
N TRP A 84 -12.92 13.02 7.94
CA TRP A 84 -13.11 14.18 8.80
C TRP A 84 -14.33 14.12 9.69
N LYS A 85 -15.38 13.38 9.30
CA LYS A 85 -16.59 13.20 10.13
C LYS A 85 -16.36 12.22 11.29
N LYS A 86 -15.48 11.19 11.11
CA LYS A 86 -15.15 10.19 12.13
C LYS A 86 -13.65 9.87 12.16
N PRO A 87 -12.78 10.79 12.60
CA PRO A 87 -11.34 10.66 12.42
C PRO A 87 -10.67 9.62 13.31
N VAL A 88 -11.20 9.36 14.53
CA VAL A 88 -10.51 8.56 15.54
C VAL A 88 -10.76 7.06 15.36
N PHE A 89 -12.02 6.65 15.30
CA PHE A 89 -12.44 5.25 15.24
C PHE A 89 -13.00 4.82 13.89
N GLY A 90 -13.17 5.75 12.94
CA GLY A 90 -13.75 5.46 11.63
C GLY A 90 -15.22 5.06 11.67
N TYR A 91 -15.66 4.40 10.60
CA TYR A 91 -17.04 3.94 10.44
C TYR A 91 -17.27 2.47 10.80
N GLY A 92 -16.20 1.71 10.99
CA GLY A 92 -16.21 0.26 11.20
C GLY A 92 -15.75 -0.51 9.97
N SER A 93 -15.42 -1.78 10.18
CA SER A 93 -14.93 -2.68 9.14
C SER A 93 -15.97 -2.84 8.02
N CYS A 94 -15.53 -2.90 6.77
CA CYS A 94 -16.37 -3.04 5.57
C CYS A 94 -17.41 -1.92 5.37
N MET A 95 -17.31 -0.81 6.10
CA MET A 95 -18.27 0.31 6.01
C MET A 95 -17.84 1.39 5.02
N PHE A 96 -16.73 1.20 4.30
CA PHE A 96 -16.27 2.14 3.29
C PHE A 96 -17.36 2.48 2.24
N PRO A 97 -18.06 1.50 1.61
CA PRO A 97 -19.07 1.83 0.60
C PRO A 97 -20.20 2.71 1.13
N VAL A 98 -20.63 2.46 2.38
CA VAL A 98 -21.69 3.23 3.03
C VAL A 98 -21.24 4.66 3.33
N ALA A 99 -20.06 4.81 3.94
CA ALA A 99 -19.47 6.12 4.24
C ALA A 99 -19.25 6.95 2.97
N TYR A 100 -18.73 6.32 1.92
CA TYR A 100 -18.52 6.95 0.62
C TYR A 100 -19.83 7.38 -0.03
N ALA A 101 -20.84 6.50 -0.08
CA ALA A 101 -22.13 6.79 -0.68
C ALA A 101 -22.84 7.96 0.02
N GLN A 102 -22.73 8.08 1.34
CA GLN A 102 -23.27 9.22 2.10
C GLN A 102 -22.60 10.53 1.66
N GLU A 103 -21.27 10.57 1.59
CA GLU A 103 -20.53 11.78 1.17
C GLU A 103 -20.81 12.15 -0.27
N GLN A 104 -20.89 11.17 -1.17
CA GLN A 104 -21.25 11.40 -2.56
C GLN A 104 -22.67 11.99 -2.68
N THR A 105 -23.63 11.44 -1.95
CA THR A 105 -25.01 11.92 -1.94
C THR A 105 -25.10 13.35 -1.41
N ASP A 106 -24.42 13.66 -0.30
CA ASP A 106 -24.40 15.00 0.29
C ASP A 106 -23.78 16.03 -0.67
N ARG A 107 -22.71 15.64 -1.37
CA ARG A 107 -22.05 16.46 -2.39
C ARG A 107 -22.98 16.76 -3.56
N PHE A 108 -23.65 15.75 -4.10
CA PHE A 108 -24.60 15.96 -5.21
C PHE A 108 -25.81 16.79 -4.80
N ARG A 109 -26.36 16.57 -3.62
CA ARG A 109 -27.45 17.39 -3.08
C ARG A 109 -27.07 18.86 -2.90
N SER A 110 -25.82 19.12 -2.52
CA SER A 110 -25.32 20.49 -2.33
C SER A 110 -24.97 21.22 -3.62
N GLY A 111 -25.01 20.56 -4.78
CA GLY A 111 -24.60 21.11 -6.07
C GLY A 111 -23.09 21.40 -6.19
N LYS A 112 -22.27 20.93 -5.25
CA LYS A 112 -20.81 21.18 -5.19
C LYS A 112 -20.02 20.14 -5.97
N TYR A 113 -20.37 19.93 -7.23
CA TYR A 113 -19.67 18.98 -8.11
C TYR A 113 -19.48 19.56 -9.51
N THR A 114 -18.53 18.99 -10.25
CA THR A 114 -18.24 19.37 -11.65
C THR A 114 -18.85 18.33 -12.59
N ALA A 115 -19.07 18.70 -13.87
CA ALA A 115 -19.52 17.76 -14.89
C ALA A 115 -18.58 16.55 -15.05
N THR A 116 -17.28 16.72 -14.79
CA THR A 116 -16.32 15.61 -14.80
C THR A 116 -16.54 14.68 -13.61
N GLU A 117 -16.79 15.22 -12.41
CA GLU A 117 -17.09 14.42 -11.21
C GLU A 117 -18.39 13.62 -11.36
N GLU A 118 -19.42 14.24 -11.96
CA GLU A 118 -20.68 13.56 -12.27
C GLU A 118 -20.48 12.39 -13.24
N ARG A 119 -19.70 12.59 -14.29
CA ARG A 119 -19.43 11.54 -15.29
C ARG A 119 -18.65 10.35 -14.71
N VAL A 120 -17.74 10.58 -13.75
CA VAL A 120 -16.91 9.53 -13.16
C VAL A 120 -17.45 9.00 -11.83
N ALA A 121 -18.60 9.52 -11.39
CA ALA A 121 -19.27 9.06 -10.19
C ALA A 121 -19.70 7.60 -10.32
N GLY A 122 -19.52 6.83 -9.25
CA GLY A 122 -19.89 5.43 -9.20
C GLY A 122 -19.97 4.95 -7.74
N ASN A 123 -20.24 3.68 -7.55
CA ASN A 123 -20.29 3.03 -6.23
C ASN A 123 -19.06 2.12 -6.06
N PRO A 124 -17.89 2.67 -5.69
CA PRO A 124 -16.70 1.88 -5.47
C PRO A 124 -16.83 1.05 -4.19
N GLU A 125 -16.39 -0.19 -4.25
CA GLU A 125 -16.29 -1.05 -3.07
C GLU A 125 -15.05 -0.71 -2.21
N TYR A 126 -14.03 -0.10 -2.84
CA TYR A 126 -12.73 0.20 -2.20
C TYR A 126 -12.26 1.61 -2.54
N ALA A 127 -11.46 2.19 -1.64
CA ALA A 127 -10.88 3.53 -1.81
C ALA A 127 -9.78 3.60 -2.89
N PHE A 128 -9.31 2.49 -3.46
CA PHE A 128 -8.10 2.40 -4.31
C PHE A 128 -6.85 3.02 -3.66
N ASN A 129 -6.85 3.04 -2.33
CA ASN A 129 -5.75 3.46 -1.47
C ASN A 129 -6.00 2.86 -0.08
N GLU A 130 -5.17 1.91 0.32
CA GLU A 130 -5.34 1.17 1.58
C GLU A 130 -5.23 2.08 2.81
N TYR A 131 -4.41 3.13 2.75
CA TYR A 131 -4.28 4.06 3.87
C TYR A 131 -5.58 4.84 4.11
N LEU A 132 -6.23 5.29 3.03
CA LEU A 132 -7.54 5.94 3.12
C LEU A 132 -8.63 4.95 3.55
N GLN A 133 -8.57 3.70 3.07
CA GLN A 133 -9.47 2.63 3.47
C GLN A 133 -9.39 2.40 4.99
N ILE A 134 -8.18 2.20 5.51
CA ILE A 134 -7.92 2.01 6.94
C ILE A 134 -8.41 3.21 7.76
N LEU A 135 -8.19 4.44 7.26
CA LEU A 135 -8.64 5.65 7.94
C LEU A 135 -10.16 5.77 8.02
N VAL A 136 -10.87 5.42 6.94
CA VAL A 136 -12.36 5.45 6.95
C VAL A 136 -12.91 4.37 7.87
N GLU A 137 -12.35 3.16 7.82
CA GLU A 137 -12.91 2.02 8.54
C GLU A 137 -12.47 1.98 10.00
N GLY A 138 -11.20 2.21 10.29
CA GLY A 138 -10.64 2.09 11.65
C GLY A 138 -10.10 3.38 12.25
N GLY A 139 -10.18 4.49 11.52
CA GLY A 139 -9.71 5.79 11.96
C GLY A 139 -8.18 5.90 12.09
N CYS A 140 -7.75 7.02 12.65
CA CYS A 140 -6.32 7.29 12.86
C CYS A 140 -5.68 6.33 13.89
N LEU A 141 -6.45 5.77 14.80
CA LEU A 141 -5.95 4.83 15.81
C LEU A 141 -5.47 3.53 15.14
N LEU A 142 -6.26 2.96 14.23
CA LEU A 142 -5.90 1.75 13.49
C LEU A 142 -4.70 2.02 12.57
N LEU A 143 -4.72 3.12 11.82
CA LEU A 143 -3.60 3.47 10.95
C LEU A 143 -2.31 3.66 11.74
N PHE A 144 -2.35 4.32 12.90
CA PHE A 144 -1.19 4.48 13.78
C PHE A 144 -0.63 3.12 14.22
N GLY A 145 -1.50 2.18 14.63
CA GLY A 145 -1.09 0.82 14.98
C GLY A 145 -0.37 0.10 13.84
N VAL A 146 -0.92 0.18 12.62
CA VAL A 146 -0.30 -0.40 11.42
C VAL A 146 1.06 0.23 11.14
N VAL A 147 1.17 1.56 11.21
CA VAL A 147 2.44 2.28 10.99
C VAL A 147 3.50 1.87 12.02
N VAL A 148 3.13 1.72 13.29
CA VAL A 148 4.06 1.26 14.35
C VAL A 148 4.57 -0.15 14.06
N ILE A 149 3.69 -1.09 13.69
CA ILE A 149 4.06 -2.47 13.34
C ILE A 149 5.03 -2.49 12.16
N VAL A 150 4.71 -1.76 11.09
CA VAL A 150 5.55 -1.68 9.89
C VAL A 150 6.91 -1.04 10.21
N ALA A 151 6.94 0.04 10.96
CA ALA A 151 8.17 0.71 11.37
C ALA A 151 9.06 -0.20 12.24
N TYR A 152 8.45 -0.93 13.17
CA TYR A 152 9.16 -1.91 13.99
C TYR A 152 9.78 -3.03 13.13
N ALA A 153 9.01 -3.61 12.21
CA ALA A 153 9.48 -4.66 11.30
C ALA A 153 10.62 -4.17 10.41
N LEU A 154 10.48 -3.01 9.76
CA LEU A 154 11.53 -2.42 8.93
C LEU A 154 12.79 -2.11 9.73
N SER A 155 12.66 -1.55 10.93
CA SER A 155 13.81 -1.27 11.81
C SER A 155 14.57 -2.54 12.18
N GLY A 156 13.84 -3.63 12.46
CA GLY A 156 14.42 -4.95 12.70
C GLY A 156 15.17 -5.50 11.49
N GLY A 157 14.55 -5.44 10.32
CA GLY A 157 15.12 -5.91 9.06
C GLY A 157 16.36 -5.14 8.63
N ILE A 158 16.35 -3.82 8.73
CA ILE A 158 17.50 -2.95 8.40
C ILE A 158 18.68 -3.26 9.33
N LYS A 159 18.44 -3.41 10.64
CA LYS A 159 19.50 -3.77 11.61
C LYS A 159 20.13 -5.13 11.30
N ARG A 160 19.37 -6.07 10.78
CA ARG A 160 19.84 -7.41 10.40
C ARG A 160 20.38 -7.51 8.98
N ARG A 161 20.31 -6.43 8.22
CA ARG A 161 20.64 -6.37 6.78
C ARG A 161 19.79 -7.32 5.91
N ASP A 162 18.56 -7.60 6.33
CA ASP A 162 17.58 -8.39 5.57
C ASP A 162 16.91 -7.52 4.49
N TYR A 163 17.73 -6.88 3.65
CA TYR A 163 17.28 -5.85 2.70
C TYR A 163 16.27 -6.36 1.68
N GLY A 164 16.34 -7.66 1.31
CA GLY A 164 15.38 -8.26 0.39
C GLY A 164 13.96 -8.27 0.95
N LEU A 165 13.79 -8.69 2.22
CA LEU A 165 12.47 -8.66 2.88
C LEU A 165 11.99 -7.23 3.13
N CYS A 166 12.89 -6.31 3.52
CA CYS A 166 12.55 -4.89 3.62
C CYS A 166 12.05 -4.33 2.29
N GLY A 167 12.72 -4.66 1.19
CA GLY A 167 12.30 -4.26 -0.16
C GLY A 167 10.95 -4.82 -0.55
N GLY A 168 10.67 -6.08 -0.22
CA GLY A 168 9.37 -6.70 -0.43
C GLY A 168 8.25 -5.98 0.32
N LEU A 169 8.46 -5.64 1.60
CA LEU A 169 7.51 -4.88 2.40
C LEU A 169 7.28 -3.47 1.82
N ILE A 170 8.37 -2.76 1.46
CA ILE A 170 8.29 -1.42 0.85
C ILE A 170 7.53 -1.49 -0.47
N SER A 171 7.75 -2.52 -1.29
CA SER A 171 7.02 -2.70 -2.55
C SER A 171 5.52 -2.85 -2.32
N LEU A 172 5.10 -3.64 -1.32
CA LEU A 172 3.68 -3.77 -0.94
C LEU A 172 3.09 -2.46 -0.45
N LEU A 173 3.83 -1.69 0.36
CA LEU A 173 3.38 -0.38 0.85
C LEU A 173 3.18 0.63 -0.28
N ILE A 174 4.10 0.66 -1.25
CA ILE A 174 3.96 1.53 -2.44
C ILE A 174 2.77 1.07 -3.29
N PHE A 175 2.58 -0.23 -3.46
CA PHE A 175 1.45 -0.78 -4.19
C PHE A 175 0.11 -0.44 -3.50
N ALA A 176 0.05 -0.50 -2.18
CA ALA A 176 -1.10 -0.15 -1.35
C ALA A 176 -1.51 1.33 -1.48
N PHE A 177 -0.60 2.23 -1.86
CA PHE A 177 -0.91 3.65 -2.03
C PHE A 177 -1.86 3.95 -3.19
N SER A 178 -1.83 3.18 -4.27
CA SER A 178 -2.68 3.43 -5.44
C SER A 178 -3.46 2.19 -5.91
N SER A 179 -3.62 1.22 -5.02
CA SER A 179 -4.36 -0.03 -5.24
C SER A 179 -4.95 -0.53 -3.92
N TYR A 180 -5.53 -1.71 -3.95
CA TYR A 180 -6.17 -2.37 -2.81
C TYR A 180 -5.65 -3.82 -2.63
N PRO A 181 -4.32 -4.03 -2.45
CA PRO A 181 -3.75 -5.37 -2.34
C PRO A 181 -4.28 -6.15 -1.13
N PHE A 182 -4.57 -5.50 -0.02
CA PHE A 182 -5.00 -6.17 1.21
C PHE A 182 -6.47 -6.62 1.19
N GLN A 183 -7.20 -6.34 0.10
CA GLN A 183 -8.47 -6.97 -0.18
C GLN A 183 -8.31 -8.38 -0.77
N TYR A 184 -7.11 -8.74 -1.19
CA TYR A 184 -6.80 -10.08 -1.67
C TYR A 184 -6.03 -10.88 -0.60
N PRO A 185 -6.57 -12.04 -0.16
CA PRO A 185 -5.96 -12.86 0.90
C PRO A 185 -4.51 -13.22 0.66
N ALA A 186 -4.13 -13.46 -0.59
CA ALA A 186 -2.76 -13.82 -0.94
C ALA A 186 -1.75 -12.73 -0.55
N PHE A 187 -2.08 -11.45 -0.75
CA PHE A 187 -1.19 -10.35 -0.36
C PHE A 187 -1.16 -10.14 1.15
N CYS A 188 -2.28 -10.39 1.85
CA CYS A 188 -2.32 -10.37 3.31
C CYS A 188 -1.37 -11.43 3.91
N VAL A 189 -1.44 -12.66 3.41
CA VAL A 189 -0.55 -13.76 3.85
C VAL A 189 0.92 -13.39 3.60
N VAL A 190 1.25 -12.90 2.42
CA VAL A 190 2.62 -12.47 2.10
C VAL A 190 3.09 -11.34 3.00
N ALA A 191 2.25 -10.31 3.24
CA ALA A 191 2.58 -9.21 4.14
C ALA A 191 2.85 -9.69 5.56
N VAL A 192 1.98 -10.58 6.08
CA VAL A 192 2.12 -11.18 7.41
C VAL A 192 3.42 -11.97 7.54
N ILE A 193 3.74 -12.82 6.55
CA ILE A 193 4.99 -13.61 6.54
C ILE A 193 6.21 -12.68 6.55
N ILE A 194 6.20 -11.62 5.73
CA ILE A 194 7.31 -10.66 5.67
C ILE A 194 7.44 -9.92 7.00
N VAL A 195 6.36 -9.37 7.55
CA VAL A 195 6.38 -8.63 8.82
C VAL A 195 6.82 -9.52 9.97
N ALA A 196 6.32 -10.76 10.07
CA ALA A 196 6.73 -11.72 11.09
C ALA A 196 8.22 -12.06 10.98
N SER A 197 8.70 -12.33 9.75
CA SER A 197 10.12 -12.63 9.49
C SER A 197 11.02 -11.46 9.86
N LEU A 198 10.61 -10.23 9.56
CA LEU A 198 11.34 -9.01 9.91
C LEU A 198 11.28 -8.67 11.40
N SER A 199 10.25 -9.09 12.12
CA SER A 199 10.06 -8.82 13.55
C SER A 199 10.78 -9.83 14.45
N THR A 200 11.03 -11.05 13.95
CA THR A 200 11.63 -12.13 14.73
C THR A 200 13.14 -11.92 14.89
N LYS A 201 13.66 -11.97 16.10
CA LYS A 201 15.10 -11.99 16.37
C LYS A 201 15.69 -13.30 15.82
N ARG A 202 16.64 -13.21 14.91
CA ARG A 202 17.39 -14.37 14.42
C ARG A 202 18.34 -14.83 15.54
N THR A 203 17.84 -15.63 16.46
CA THR A 203 18.68 -16.31 17.43
C THR A 203 19.33 -17.48 16.70
N ILE A 204 20.65 -17.38 16.47
CA ILE A 204 21.47 -18.51 16.07
C ILE A 204 21.59 -19.40 17.33
N GLY A 205 20.60 -20.24 17.53
CA GLY A 205 20.51 -21.15 18.66
C GLY A 205 19.13 -21.80 18.62
N VAL A 206 19.11 -23.12 18.51
CA VAL A 206 17.91 -23.96 18.61
C VAL A 206 17.38 -23.85 20.05
N GLY A 207 16.63 -22.80 20.34
CA GLY A 207 16.04 -22.58 21.66
C GLY A 207 15.03 -21.45 21.64
N ASN A 208 13.77 -21.82 21.77
CA ASN A 208 12.64 -20.98 22.14
C ASN A 208 12.26 -19.76 21.28
N ASN A 209 12.05 -19.97 19.99
CA ASN A 209 11.29 -19.02 19.15
C ASN A 209 9.76 -19.17 19.32
N VAL A 210 9.29 -19.59 20.50
CA VAL A 210 7.85 -19.79 20.77
C VAL A 210 7.07 -18.50 20.49
N TYR A 211 7.59 -17.33 20.91
CA TYR A 211 6.91 -16.06 20.69
C TYR A 211 6.79 -15.68 19.20
N GLY A 212 7.83 -15.91 18.40
CA GLY A 212 7.78 -15.64 16.96
C GLY A 212 6.77 -16.53 16.23
N HIS A 213 6.70 -17.81 16.62
CA HIS A 213 5.71 -18.74 16.08
C HIS A 213 4.29 -18.42 16.57
N CYS A 214 4.12 -18.01 17.83
CA CYS A 214 2.81 -17.59 18.35
C CYS A 214 2.30 -16.32 17.62
N VAL A 215 3.16 -15.34 17.38
CA VAL A 215 2.79 -14.13 16.60
C VAL A 215 2.44 -14.52 15.16
N LEU A 216 3.22 -15.39 14.52
CA LEU A 216 2.94 -15.87 13.18
C LEU A 216 1.59 -16.61 13.12
N VAL A 217 1.36 -17.56 14.05
CA VAL A 217 0.11 -18.32 14.13
C VAL A 217 -1.08 -17.41 14.40
N PHE A 218 -0.93 -16.42 15.30
CA PHE A 218 -1.98 -15.45 15.61
C PHE A 218 -2.31 -14.58 14.38
N LEU A 219 -1.29 -14.09 13.64
CA LEU A 219 -1.49 -13.28 12.45
C LEU A 219 -2.10 -14.09 11.30
N VAL A 220 -1.69 -15.35 11.14
CA VAL A 220 -2.31 -16.27 10.15
C VAL A 220 -3.75 -16.57 10.54
N ALA A 221 -4.01 -16.86 11.82
CA ALA A 221 -5.37 -17.09 12.32
C ALA A 221 -6.25 -15.84 12.16
N ALA A 222 -5.74 -14.65 12.44
CA ALA A 222 -6.45 -13.39 12.24
C ALA A 222 -6.74 -13.12 10.75
N SER A 223 -5.80 -13.45 9.85
CA SER A 223 -6.00 -13.33 8.40
C SER A 223 -7.07 -14.33 7.90
N ILE A 224 -7.04 -15.57 8.38
CA ILE A 224 -8.06 -16.57 8.06
C ILE A 224 -9.42 -16.16 8.62
N PHE A 225 -9.47 -15.64 9.83
CA PHE A 225 -10.70 -15.15 10.45
C PHE A 225 -11.31 -13.97 9.69
N LEU A 226 -10.48 -13.03 9.22
CA LEU A 226 -10.92 -11.93 8.35
C LEU A 226 -11.47 -12.44 7.01
N LEU A 227 -10.89 -13.52 6.46
CA LEU A 227 -11.40 -14.18 5.27
C LEU A 227 -12.80 -14.76 5.49
N PHE A 228 -13.02 -15.45 6.60
CA PHE A 228 -14.34 -16.00 6.95
C PHE A 228 -15.39 -14.90 7.14
N LEU A 229 -14.98 -13.72 7.63
CA LEU A 229 -15.89 -12.57 7.77
C LEU A 229 -16.26 -11.93 6.41
N GLN A 230 -15.37 -12.02 5.41
CA GLN A 230 -15.67 -11.54 4.05
C GLN A 230 -16.63 -12.44 3.28
N ASP A 231 -16.59 -13.77 3.54
CA ASP A 231 -17.45 -14.76 2.88
C ASP A 231 -18.78 -14.97 3.62
N ALA A 232 -19.04 -14.27 4.72
CA ALA A 232 -20.32 -14.33 5.40
C ALA A 232 -21.43 -13.85 4.44
N PRO A 233 -22.46 -14.66 4.17
CA PRO A 233 -23.52 -14.30 3.25
C PRO A 233 -24.15 -13.00 3.71
N LYS A 234 -24.12 -12.00 2.81
CA LYS A 234 -24.83 -10.73 3.01
C LYS A 234 -26.32 -11.06 2.97
N GLY A 235 -26.92 -11.33 4.15
CA GLY A 235 -28.34 -11.47 4.32
C GLY A 235 -29.07 -10.14 4.12
#